data_1990ecedc7e52114b8f9817aae6adeda
#
_entry.id   1990ecedc7e52114b8f9817aae6adeda
#
_cell.length_a   1.000
_cell.length_b   1.000
_cell.length_c   1.000
_cell.angle_alpha   90.00
_cell.angle_beta   90.00
_cell.angle_gamma   90.00
#
_symmetry.space_group_name_H-M   'P 1'
#
loop_
_entity.id
_entity.type
_entity.pdbx_description
1 polymer ?
#
loop_
_entity_poly.entity_id
_entity_poly.type
_entity_poly.pdbx_seq_one_letter_code
_entity_poly.pdbx_strand_id
1 'polypeptide(L)'
;MTETNMDIGGPALQEFPLFEEYLSMVQKEIDGLSDEQLDWVSDKWGWSDWSIRNNVSHVASHLFRWYLLRWGDQLFPQGIPYKDEVQQMSGLPHRRLDENIWWEIGKILEKLNQALEMMREILSKETLYTINEKTIEVEESAAATYGRLADENLGTLMQHPEDPSVWIMTLEGNLHHSQGEMVTHLYNVQRLKLAQGLPKIVALPKIGYWTLPDWDRSEP
;
A
#
# COMPACT_ATOMS: atom_id res chain seq x y z
N MET A 1 -12.93 27.66 19.42
CA MET A 1 -12.01 26.69 18.82
C MET A 1 -11.84 25.60 19.86
N THR A 2 -12.58 24.51 19.70
CA THR A 2 -12.46 23.32 20.56
C THR A 2 -11.27 22.54 20.00
N GLU A 3 -10.14 22.58 20.68
CA GLU A 3 -9.07 21.60 20.50
C GLU A 3 -9.70 20.22 20.76
N THR A 4 -9.90 19.46 19.70
CA THR A 4 -10.16 18.04 19.80
C THR A 4 -8.90 17.44 20.43
N ASN A 5 -8.99 17.09 21.69
CA ASN A 5 -7.96 16.32 22.38
C ASN A 5 -7.95 14.94 21.69
N MET A 6 -7.16 14.82 20.60
CA MET A 6 -6.88 13.51 20.03
C MET A 6 -6.22 12.70 21.13
N ASP A 7 -6.77 11.55 21.46
CA ASP A 7 -6.17 10.61 22.40
C ASP A 7 -4.88 10.04 21.77
N ILE A 8 -3.79 10.80 21.93
CA ILE A 8 -2.47 10.50 21.35
C ILE A 8 -1.91 9.17 21.90
N GLY A 9 -2.55 8.58 22.91
CA GLY A 9 -2.12 7.34 23.55
C GLY A 9 -2.86 6.08 23.11
N GLY A 10 -3.88 6.21 22.22
CA GLY A 10 -4.60 5.05 21.68
C GLY A 10 -3.80 4.26 20.64
N PRO A 11 -4.17 2.97 20.39
CA PRO A 11 -3.56 2.19 19.32
C PRO A 11 -3.76 2.84 17.96
N ALA A 12 -2.69 2.95 17.17
CA ALA A 12 -2.73 3.52 15.83
C ALA A 12 -3.67 2.75 14.87
N LEU A 13 -3.93 1.48 15.15
CA LEU A 13 -4.82 0.64 14.32
C LEU A 13 -6.22 1.26 14.14
N GLN A 14 -6.74 1.98 15.12
CA GLN A 14 -8.06 2.60 15.03
C GLN A 14 -8.14 3.71 13.97
N GLU A 15 -7.03 4.38 13.68
CA GLU A 15 -6.94 5.42 12.66
C GLU A 15 -6.71 4.86 11.24
N PHE A 16 -6.34 3.58 11.14
CA PHE A 16 -6.03 2.93 9.89
C PHE A 16 -6.89 1.67 9.64
N PRO A 17 -8.23 1.74 9.66
CA PRO A 17 -9.13 0.59 9.58
C PRO A 17 -9.00 -0.19 8.26
N LEU A 18 -8.47 0.43 7.20
CA LEU A 18 -8.30 -0.23 5.91
C LEU A 18 -7.39 -1.47 6.00
N PHE A 19 -6.42 -1.51 6.92
CA PHE A 19 -5.59 -2.71 7.11
C PHE A 19 -6.38 -3.91 7.68
N GLU A 20 -7.57 -3.70 8.24
CA GLU A 20 -8.47 -4.77 8.67
C GLU A 20 -9.44 -5.19 7.54
N GLU A 21 -9.88 -4.25 6.71
CA GLU A 21 -10.95 -4.43 5.73
C GLU A 21 -10.44 -4.88 4.35
N TYR A 22 -9.22 -4.52 3.98
CA TYR A 22 -8.71 -4.59 2.61
C TYR A 22 -8.73 -6.00 2.00
N LEU A 23 -8.36 -7.03 2.77
CA LEU A 23 -8.41 -8.41 2.25
C LEU A 23 -9.82 -8.78 1.79
N SER A 24 -10.83 -8.48 2.61
CA SER A 24 -12.23 -8.74 2.27
C SER A 24 -12.69 -7.96 1.03
N MET A 25 -12.20 -6.72 0.87
CA MET A 25 -12.50 -5.92 -0.33
C MET A 25 -11.92 -6.57 -1.58
N VAL A 26 -10.64 -6.97 -1.54
CA VAL A 26 -9.98 -7.66 -2.66
C VAL A 26 -10.69 -8.98 -2.98
N GLN A 27 -10.96 -9.81 -1.97
CA GLN A 27 -11.63 -11.09 -2.15
C GLN A 27 -12.99 -10.93 -2.85
N LYS A 28 -13.81 -9.97 -2.42
CA LYS A 28 -15.12 -9.69 -3.05
C LYS A 28 -14.97 -9.22 -4.50
N GLU A 29 -13.95 -8.45 -4.83
CA GLU A 29 -13.74 -8.01 -6.21
C GLU A 29 -13.32 -9.14 -7.14
N ILE A 30 -12.53 -10.10 -6.66
CA ILE A 30 -11.98 -11.16 -7.51
C ILE A 30 -12.72 -12.50 -7.41
N ASP A 31 -13.76 -12.59 -6.57
CA ASP A 31 -14.54 -13.81 -6.38
C ASP A 31 -15.17 -14.28 -7.69
N GLY A 32 -14.97 -15.55 -8.01
CA GLY A 32 -15.50 -16.20 -9.22
C GLY A 32 -14.82 -15.80 -10.53
N LEU A 33 -13.73 -15.01 -10.52
CA LEU A 33 -12.98 -14.71 -11.75
C LEU A 33 -12.16 -15.91 -12.21
N SER A 34 -12.17 -16.18 -13.52
CA SER A 34 -11.29 -17.18 -14.13
C SER A 34 -9.83 -16.67 -14.21
N ASP A 35 -8.88 -17.58 -14.46
CA ASP A 35 -7.47 -17.22 -14.67
C ASP A 35 -7.30 -16.28 -15.85
N GLU A 36 -8.05 -16.46 -16.95
CA GLU A 36 -8.02 -15.56 -18.11
C GLU A 36 -8.48 -14.13 -17.71
N GLN A 37 -9.48 -14.03 -16.83
CA GLN A 37 -9.96 -12.74 -16.34
C GLN A 37 -8.98 -12.10 -15.36
N LEU A 38 -8.34 -12.89 -14.50
CA LEU A 38 -7.32 -12.43 -13.56
C LEU A 38 -6.04 -11.96 -14.27
N ASP A 39 -5.70 -12.56 -15.42
CA ASP A 39 -4.48 -12.29 -16.18
C ASP A 39 -4.67 -11.34 -17.35
N TRP A 40 -5.91 -10.89 -17.58
CA TRP A 40 -6.23 -9.99 -18.68
C TRP A 40 -5.48 -8.67 -18.56
N VAL A 41 -4.87 -8.25 -19.68
CA VAL A 41 -4.17 -6.97 -19.86
C VAL A 41 -4.56 -6.34 -21.20
N SER A 42 -4.28 -5.06 -21.38
CA SER A 42 -4.54 -4.34 -22.64
C SER A 42 -3.51 -3.22 -22.81
N ASP A 43 -3.17 -2.93 -24.05
CA ASP A 43 -2.35 -1.79 -24.48
C ASP A 43 -3.17 -0.50 -24.71
N LYS A 44 -4.48 -0.57 -24.53
CA LYS A 44 -5.40 0.56 -24.79
C LYS A 44 -5.27 1.66 -23.73
N TRP A 45 -4.96 1.30 -22.49
CA TRP A 45 -4.81 2.24 -21.38
C TRP A 45 -3.56 1.91 -20.57
N GLY A 46 -2.78 2.91 -20.16
CA GLY A 46 -1.55 2.69 -19.37
C GLY A 46 -1.79 1.98 -18.04
N TRP A 47 -2.95 2.14 -17.43
CA TRP A 47 -3.30 1.43 -16.20
C TRP A 47 -3.64 -0.06 -16.42
N SER A 48 -3.85 -0.50 -17.66
CA SER A 48 -4.16 -1.90 -18.02
C SER A 48 -2.94 -2.72 -18.45
N ASP A 49 -1.74 -2.18 -18.33
CA ASP A 49 -0.49 -2.93 -18.50
C ASP A 49 -0.27 -3.99 -17.42
N TRP A 50 -0.91 -3.82 -16.27
CA TRP A 50 -0.90 -4.76 -15.17
C TRP A 50 -2.25 -5.46 -15.05
N SER A 51 -2.23 -6.78 -14.95
CA SER A 51 -3.42 -7.60 -14.72
C SER A 51 -3.98 -7.40 -13.30
N ILE A 52 -5.17 -7.95 -13.05
CA ILE A 52 -5.75 -8.02 -11.69
C ILE A 52 -4.78 -8.72 -10.74
N ARG A 53 -4.23 -9.87 -11.15
CA ARG A 53 -3.26 -10.66 -10.39
C ARG A 53 -2.02 -9.85 -10.04
N ASN A 54 -1.49 -9.10 -11.00
CA ASN A 54 -0.32 -8.25 -10.79
C ASN A 54 -0.58 -7.13 -9.77
N ASN A 55 -1.75 -6.50 -9.80
CA ASN A 55 -2.13 -5.45 -8.85
C ASN A 55 -2.19 -6.00 -7.41
N VAL A 56 -2.82 -7.16 -7.19
CA VAL A 56 -2.90 -7.78 -5.85
C VAL A 56 -1.52 -8.24 -5.36
N SER A 57 -0.73 -8.86 -6.24
CA SER A 57 0.65 -9.28 -5.95
C SER A 57 1.55 -8.09 -5.55
N HIS A 58 1.40 -6.96 -6.22
CA HIS A 58 2.16 -5.74 -5.90
C HIS A 58 1.83 -5.22 -4.51
N VAL A 59 0.56 -5.16 -4.12
CA VAL A 59 0.16 -4.68 -2.79
C VAL A 59 0.76 -5.54 -1.68
N ALA A 60 0.71 -6.86 -1.82
CA ALA A 60 1.34 -7.76 -0.85
C ALA A 60 2.84 -7.52 -0.73
N SER A 61 3.54 -7.46 -1.86
CA SER A 61 4.98 -7.16 -1.92
C SER A 61 5.32 -5.76 -1.38
N HIS A 62 4.47 -4.75 -1.65
CA HIS A 62 4.63 -3.38 -1.18
C HIS A 62 4.69 -3.32 0.35
N LEU A 63 3.72 -3.93 1.04
CA LEU A 63 3.66 -3.93 2.49
C LEU A 63 4.89 -4.59 3.10
N PHE A 64 5.31 -5.77 2.63
CA PHE A 64 6.51 -6.42 3.11
C PHE A 64 7.76 -5.58 2.90
N ARG A 65 7.97 -5.06 1.69
CA ARG A 65 9.18 -4.28 1.37
C ARG A 65 9.28 -3.00 2.20
N TRP A 66 8.19 -2.29 2.39
CA TRP A 66 8.21 -1.07 3.19
C TRP A 66 8.46 -1.37 4.66
N TYR A 67 7.65 -2.23 5.26
CA TYR A 67 7.65 -2.38 6.71
C TYR A 67 8.72 -3.34 7.25
N LEU A 68 9.28 -4.22 6.42
CA LEU A 68 10.39 -5.09 6.81
C LEU A 68 11.76 -4.60 6.33
N LEU A 69 11.87 -3.96 5.16
CA LEU A 69 13.18 -3.54 4.68
C LEU A 69 13.53 -2.09 5.05
N ARG A 70 12.56 -1.19 5.07
CA ARG A 70 12.82 0.22 5.39
C ARG A 70 12.59 0.55 6.86
N TRP A 71 11.55 0.00 7.45
CA TRP A 71 11.16 0.24 8.83
C TRP A 71 11.58 -0.89 9.79
N GLY A 72 12.10 -2.01 9.25
CA GLY A 72 12.30 -3.26 9.98
C GLY A 72 13.06 -3.11 11.28
N ASP A 73 14.18 -2.37 11.29
CA ASP A 73 15.00 -2.19 12.49
C ASP A 73 14.27 -1.42 13.61
N GLN A 74 13.36 -0.49 13.24
CA GLN A 74 12.58 0.27 14.22
C GLN A 74 11.33 -0.47 14.69
N LEU A 75 10.69 -1.26 13.82
CA LEU A 75 9.44 -1.96 14.12
C LEU A 75 9.66 -3.35 14.73
N PHE A 76 10.81 -3.97 14.42
CA PHE A 76 11.14 -5.32 14.86
C PHE A 76 12.52 -5.39 15.51
N PRO A 77 12.74 -4.70 16.64
CA PRO A 77 14.06 -4.63 17.31
C PRO A 77 14.56 -5.99 17.81
N GLN A 78 13.68 -7.01 17.90
CA GLN A 78 14.01 -8.37 18.29
C GLN A 78 14.39 -9.27 17.09
N GLY A 79 14.27 -8.76 15.86
CA GLY A 79 14.57 -9.45 14.63
C GLY A 79 13.44 -9.32 13.60
N ILE A 80 13.82 -9.03 12.36
CA ILE A 80 12.87 -8.82 11.27
C ILE A 80 12.30 -10.17 10.81
N PRO A 81 10.97 -10.36 10.86
CA PRO A 81 10.34 -11.58 10.37
C PRO A 81 10.45 -11.68 8.84
N TYR A 82 10.45 -12.90 8.31
CA TYR A 82 10.44 -13.17 6.85
C TYR A 82 11.60 -12.52 6.05
N LYS A 83 12.72 -12.18 6.71
CA LYS A 83 13.80 -11.37 6.11
C LYS A 83 14.32 -11.92 4.79
N ASP A 84 14.57 -13.23 4.73
CA ASP A 84 15.13 -13.87 3.53
C ASP A 84 14.14 -13.86 2.36
N GLU A 85 12.84 -14.07 2.65
CA GLU A 85 11.76 -14.04 1.67
C GLU A 85 11.56 -12.63 1.11
N VAL A 86 11.59 -11.63 1.97
CA VAL A 86 11.45 -10.23 1.57
C VAL A 86 12.62 -9.74 0.74
N GLN A 87 13.83 -10.20 1.02
CA GLN A 87 15.01 -9.90 0.20
C GLN A 87 14.87 -10.47 -1.22
N GLN A 88 14.30 -11.67 -1.37
CA GLN A 88 14.00 -12.23 -2.69
C GLN A 88 12.98 -11.37 -3.45
N MET A 89 11.92 -10.92 -2.81
CA MET A 89 10.93 -10.02 -3.41
C MET A 89 11.51 -8.66 -3.82
N SER A 90 12.43 -8.10 -3.04
CA SER A 90 12.96 -6.74 -3.26
C SER A 90 13.86 -6.62 -4.50
N GLY A 91 14.46 -7.70 -4.95
CA GLY A 91 15.30 -7.75 -6.15
C GLY A 91 14.54 -7.79 -7.47
N LEU A 92 13.21 -7.88 -7.46
CA LEU A 92 12.41 -8.00 -8.66
C LEU A 92 12.10 -6.63 -9.29
N PRO A 93 12.31 -6.47 -10.62
CA PRO A 93 12.18 -5.18 -11.29
C PRO A 93 10.75 -4.62 -11.25
N HIS A 94 9.75 -5.48 -11.08
CA HIS A 94 8.33 -5.10 -11.10
C HIS A 94 7.74 -4.83 -9.72
N ARG A 95 8.52 -4.96 -8.64
CA ARG A 95 8.06 -4.75 -7.27
C ARG A 95 6.81 -5.60 -6.90
N ARG A 96 6.66 -6.77 -7.52
CA ARG A 96 5.63 -7.79 -7.24
C ARG A 96 6.25 -8.96 -6.50
N LEU A 97 5.41 -9.87 -6.00
CA LEU A 97 5.87 -11.18 -5.54
C LEU A 97 6.50 -11.94 -6.71
N ASP A 98 7.46 -12.82 -6.44
CA ASP A 98 8.07 -13.65 -7.49
C ASP A 98 7.02 -14.58 -8.11
N GLU A 99 6.71 -14.35 -9.38
CA GLU A 99 5.69 -15.06 -10.14
C GLU A 99 6.00 -16.57 -10.31
N ASN A 100 7.25 -16.96 -10.19
CA ASN A 100 7.63 -18.38 -10.22
C ASN A 100 7.21 -19.14 -8.94
N ILE A 101 6.95 -18.41 -7.86
CA ILE A 101 6.59 -18.97 -6.55
C ILE A 101 5.12 -18.66 -6.22
N TRP A 102 4.72 -17.39 -6.43
CA TRP A 102 3.40 -16.87 -6.05
C TRP A 102 2.61 -16.41 -7.28
N TRP A 103 2.23 -17.35 -8.14
CA TRP A 103 1.37 -17.04 -9.28
C TRP A 103 -0.11 -17.37 -9.01
N GLU A 104 -0.41 -18.47 -8.35
CA GLU A 104 -1.77 -18.86 -8.02
C GLU A 104 -2.43 -17.78 -7.14
N ILE A 105 -3.63 -17.31 -7.53
CA ILE A 105 -4.31 -16.22 -6.82
C ILE A 105 -4.53 -16.53 -5.33
N GLY A 106 -4.80 -17.79 -4.98
CA GLY A 106 -4.92 -18.23 -3.60
C GLY A 106 -3.63 -17.97 -2.80
N LYS A 107 -2.45 -18.29 -3.36
CA LYS A 107 -1.16 -18.05 -2.73
C LYS A 107 -0.84 -16.55 -2.58
N ILE A 108 -1.24 -15.74 -3.58
CA ILE A 108 -1.09 -14.29 -3.49
C ILE A 108 -1.97 -13.72 -2.37
N LEU A 109 -3.23 -14.19 -2.25
CA LEU A 109 -4.13 -13.78 -1.17
C LEU A 109 -3.62 -14.21 0.21
N GLU A 110 -3.02 -15.40 0.33
CA GLU A 110 -2.36 -15.83 1.56
C GLU A 110 -1.22 -14.89 1.95
N LYS A 111 -0.38 -14.46 0.99
CA LYS A 111 0.69 -13.48 1.21
C LYS A 111 0.14 -12.09 1.55
N LEU A 112 -0.91 -11.67 0.88
CA LEU A 112 -1.59 -10.41 1.22
C LEU A 112 -2.14 -10.45 2.65
N ASN A 113 -2.81 -11.54 3.04
CA ASN A 113 -3.28 -11.72 4.41
C ASN A 113 -2.14 -11.65 5.42
N GLN A 114 -1.04 -12.36 5.16
CA GLN A 114 0.15 -12.37 6.01
C GLN A 114 0.74 -10.95 6.18
N ALA A 115 0.80 -10.18 5.08
CA ALA A 115 1.26 -8.78 5.12
C ALA A 115 0.31 -7.90 5.95
N LEU A 116 -1.00 -8.07 5.80
CA LEU A 116 -2.00 -7.32 6.58
C LEU A 116 -2.02 -7.72 8.06
N GLU A 117 -1.81 -9.00 8.39
CA GLU A 117 -1.63 -9.44 9.78
C GLU A 117 -0.42 -8.78 10.43
N MET A 118 0.71 -8.73 9.73
CA MET A 118 1.90 -8.00 10.17
C MET A 118 1.58 -6.51 10.41
N MET A 119 0.83 -5.86 9.51
CA MET A 119 0.44 -4.46 9.68
C MET A 119 -0.45 -4.25 10.90
N ARG A 120 -1.43 -5.12 11.13
CA ARG A 120 -2.28 -5.07 12.33
C ARG A 120 -1.46 -5.26 13.61
N GLU A 121 -0.48 -6.17 13.59
CA GLU A 121 0.43 -6.37 14.73
C GLU A 121 1.27 -5.12 15.00
N ILE A 122 1.85 -4.50 13.96
CA ILE A 122 2.60 -3.23 14.09
C ILE A 122 1.69 -2.15 14.70
N LEU A 123 0.54 -1.89 14.07
CA LEU A 123 -0.36 -0.82 14.46
C LEU A 123 -1.01 -1.02 15.84
N SER A 124 -1.14 -2.27 16.30
CA SER A 124 -1.61 -2.56 17.66
C SER A 124 -0.59 -2.21 18.76
N LYS A 125 0.69 -2.13 18.40
CA LYS A 125 1.81 -1.79 19.32
C LYS A 125 2.18 -0.31 19.25
N GLU A 126 1.84 0.37 18.17
CA GLU A 126 2.11 1.78 17.95
C GLU A 126 0.95 2.65 18.42
N THR A 127 1.27 3.90 18.79
CA THR A 127 0.30 4.96 19.10
C THR A 127 0.38 6.05 18.04
N LEU A 128 -0.59 6.96 18.00
CA LEU A 128 -0.52 8.14 17.13
C LEU A 128 0.74 8.98 17.41
N TYR A 129 1.18 9.02 18.64
CA TYR A 129 2.44 9.68 19.01
C TYR A 129 3.65 8.95 18.40
N THR A 130 3.77 7.64 18.59
CA THR A 130 4.97 6.89 18.14
C THR A 130 5.09 6.79 16.62
N ILE A 131 3.97 6.75 15.87
CA ILE A 131 4.03 6.77 14.40
C ILE A 131 4.46 8.11 13.83
N ASN A 132 4.27 9.21 14.57
CA ASN A 132 4.75 10.54 14.20
C ASN A 132 6.23 10.77 14.56
N GLU A 133 6.71 10.16 15.64
CA GLU A 133 8.10 10.30 16.08
C GLU A 133 9.08 9.42 15.29
N LYS A 134 8.63 8.26 14.80
CA LYS A 134 9.45 7.38 13.97
C LYS A 134 9.63 7.96 12.59
N THR A 135 10.89 8.06 12.13
CA THR A 135 11.23 8.63 10.82
C THR A 135 12.23 7.78 10.07
N ILE A 136 12.19 7.87 8.74
CA ILE A 136 13.23 7.38 7.84
C ILE A 136 13.61 8.46 6.84
N GLU A 137 14.84 8.38 6.34
CA GLU A 137 15.27 9.16 5.21
C GLU A 137 14.77 8.53 3.91
N VAL A 138 14.34 9.37 2.97
CA VAL A 138 13.91 8.97 1.62
C VAL A 138 14.57 9.88 0.59
N GLU A 139 14.86 9.33 -0.57
CA GLU A 139 15.43 10.08 -1.70
C GLU A 139 14.40 11.05 -2.29
N GLU A 140 14.86 12.14 -2.91
CA GLU A 140 14.03 13.15 -3.57
C GLU A 140 13.03 12.55 -4.58
N SER A 141 13.46 11.55 -5.37
CA SER A 141 12.59 10.86 -6.33
C SER A 141 11.42 10.13 -5.67
N ALA A 142 11.68 9.56 -4.49
CA ALA A 142 10.66 8.92 -3.67
C ALA A 142 9.73 9.97 -3.04
N ALA A 143 10.31 11.06 -2.50
CA ALA A 143 9.56 12.16 -1.92
C ALA A 143 8.61 12.82 -2.93
N ALA A 144 9.04 13.01 -4.19
CA ALA A 144 8.19 13.56 -5.25
C ALA A 144 6.95 12.69 -5.53
N THR A 145 7.05 11.37 -5.36
CA THR A 145 5.93 10.45 -5.50
C THR A 145 5.02 10.50 -4.27
N TYR A 146 5.59 10.41 -3.08
CA TYR A 146 4.83 10.33 -1.83
C TYR A 146 4.28 11.68 -1.41
N GLY A 147 4.98 12.78 -1.73
CA GLY A 147 4.56 14.15 -1.46
C GLY A 147 3.22 14.51 -2.07
N ARG A 148 2.82 13.84 -3.16
CA ARG A 148 1.51 14.05 -3.79
C ARG A 148 0.33 13.70 -2.88
N LEU A 149 0.53 12.80 -1.93
CA LEU A 149 -0.47 12.46 -0.90
C LEU A 149 -0.19 13.15 0.45
N ALA A 150 1.01 13.72 0.63
CA ALA A 150 1.40 14.33 1.89
C ALA A 150 0.77 15.71 2.11
N ASP A 151 0.32 16.41 1.05
CA ASP A 151 -0.36 17.72 1.17
C ASP A 151 -1.61 17.65 2.07
N GLU A 152 -2.26 16.48 2.16
CA GLU A 152 -3.40 16.25 3.04
C GLU A 152 -2.98 15.97 4.50
N ASN A 153 -1.69 15.65 4.72
CA ASN A 153 -1.13 15.24 6.01
C ASN A 153 0.16 16.04 6.28
N LEU A 154 0.01 17.32 6.58
CA LEU A 154 1.11 18.25 6.86
C LEU A 154 2.03 17.70 7.95
N GLY A 155 3.35 17.71 7.66
CA GLY A 155 4.39 17.28 8.57
C GLY A 155 4.78 15.79 8.48
N THR A 156 4.10 14.99 7.67
CA THR A 156 4.44 13.57 7.48
C THR A 156 5.60 13.33 6.51
N LEU A 157 5.91 14.32 5.66
CA LEU A 157 7.06 14.31 4.76
C LEU A 157 7.69 15.73 4.77
N MET A 158 8.96 15.80 5.14
CA MET A 158 9.68 17.08 5.30
C MET A 158 11.05 16.99 4.62
N GLN A 159 11.52 18.11 4.10
CA GLN A 159 12.91 18.21 3.63
C GLN A 159 13.87 18.16 4.80
N HIS A 160 14.98 17.42 4.66
CA HIS A 160 15.99 17.34 5.71
C HIS A 160 16.62 18.72 5.94
N PRO A 161 16.74 19.20 7.20
CA PRO A 161 17.16 20.57 7.50
C PRO A 161 18.60 20.88 7.07
N GLU A 162 19.48 19.87 7.01
CA GLU A 162 20.89 20.04 6.69
C GLU A 162 21.26 19.55 5.27
N ASP A 163 20.43 18.73 4.64
CA ASP A 163 20.65 18.19 3.30
C ASP A 163 19.37 18.27 2.45
N PRO A 164 19.28 19.29 1.56
CA PRO A 164 18.09 19.47 0.72
C PRO A 164 17.82 18.32 -0.29
N SER A 165 18.79 17.43 -0.53
CA SER A 165 18.61 16.28 -1.41
C SER A 165 17.95 15.10 -0.71
N VAL A 166 17.83 15.15 0.62
CA VAL A 166 17.23 14.12 1.47
C VAL A 166 15.90 14.61 2.03
N TRP A 167 14.95 13.72 2.13
CA TRP A 167 13.65 13.96 2.74
C TRP A 167 13.45 13.03 3.95
N ILE A 168 12.71 13.51 4.93
CA ILE A 168 12.34 12.75 6.13
C ILE A 168 10.86 12.41 6.04
N MET A 169 10.55 11.13 6.12
CA MET A 169 9.18 10.62 6.15
C MET A 169 8.88 10.03 7.52
N THR A 170 7.75 10.40 8.11
CA THR A 170 7.25 9.75 9.34
C THR A 170 6.63 8.39 9.01
N LEU A 171 6.52 7.53 10.02
CA LEU A 171 5.80 6.25 9.85
C LEU A 171 4.32 6.50 9.50
N GLU A 172 3.69 7.54 10.08
CA GLU A 172 2.34 7.96 9.71
C GLU A 172 2.24 8.30 8.21
N GLY A 173 3.17 9.09 7.68
CA GLY A 173 3.22 9.40 6.25
C GLY A 173 3.33 8.16 5.37
N ASN A 174 4.13 7.16 5.80
CA ASN A 174 4.23 5.90 5.09
C ASN A 174 2.96 5.05 5.20
N LEU A 175 2.23 5.09 6.32
CA LEU A 175 0.94 4.43 6.48
C LEU A 175 -0.10 5.02 5.51
N HIS A 176 -0.20 6.34 5.41
CA HIS A 176 -1.07 7.02 4.44
C HIS A 176 -0.68 6.68 2.99
N HIS A 177 0.62 6.69 2.67
CA HIS A 177 1.11 6.25 1.36
C HIS A 177 0.67 4.81 1.06
N SER A 178 0.84 3.88 2.01
CA SER A 178 0.48 2.47 1.82
C SER A 178 -1.03 2.29 1.63
N GLN A 179 -1.88 3.00 2.39
CA GLN A 179 -3.32 3.00 2.15
C GLN A 179 -3.66 3.57 0.76
N GLY A 180 -2.96 4.63 0.35
CA GLY A 180 -3.10 5.22 -0.97
C GLY A 180 -2.79 4.24 -2.10
N GLU A 181 -1.68 3.49 -1.97
CA GLU A 181 -1.30 2.40 -2.89
C GLU A 181 -2.38 1.30 -2.93
N MET A 182 -2.78 0.80 -1.75
CA MET A 182 -3.79 -0.26 -1.63
C MET A 182 -5.09 0.11 -2.37
N VAL A 183 -5.63 1.30 -2.11
CA VAL A 183 -6.89 1.74 -2.73
C VAL A 183 -6.71 2.02 -4.22
N THR A 184 -5.60 2.61 -4.63
CA THR A 184 -5.31 2.87 -6.05
C THR A 184 -5.20 1.57 -6.85
N HIS A 185 -4.54 0.55 -6.31
CA HIS A 185 -4.47 -0.76 -6.97
C HIS A 185 -5.84 -1.46 -7.01
N LEU A 186 -6.66 -1.33 -5.97
CA LEU A 186 -8.02 -1.87 -6.00
C LEU A 186 -8.92 -1.10 -7.00
N TYR A 187 -8.73 0.20 -7.16
CA TYR A 187 -9.36 0.98 -8.23
C TYR A 187 -8.95 0.47 -9.62
N ASN A 188 -7.67 0.14 -9.82
CA ASN A 188 -7.21 -0.47 -11.07
C ASN A 188 -7.84 -1.85 -11.30
N VAL A 189 -7.97 -2.68 -10.28
CA VAL A 189 -8.70 -3.95 -10.35
C VAL A 189 -10.13 -3.73 -10.84
N GLN A 190 -10.84 -2.73 -10.31
CA GLN A 190 -12.19 -2.40 -10.75
C GLN A 190 -12.25 -1.94 -12.21
N ARG A 191 -11.28 -1.14 -12.68
CA ARG A 191 -11.19 -0.72 -14.08
C ARG A 191 -10.93 -1.90 -15.02
N LEU A 192 -10.03 -2.81 -14.64
CA LEU A 192 -9.75 -4.05 -15.38
C LEU A 192 -10.99 -4.93 -15.50
N LYS A 193 -11.81 -5.01 -14.45
CA LYS A 193 -13.10 -5.71 -14.50
C LYS A 193 -14.08 -5.03 -15.46
N LEU A 194 -14.22 -3.71 -15.36
CA LEU A 194 -15.10 -2.94 -16.28
C LEU A 194 -14.70 -3.14 -17.75
N ALA A 195 -13.40 -3.13 -18.05
CA ALA A 195 -12.89 -3.36 -19.40
C ALA A 195 -13.25 -4.75 -19.94
N GLN A 196 -13.49 -5.70 -19.07
CA GLN A 196 -13.94 -7.05 -19.39
C GLN A 196 -15.49 -7.21 -19.31
N GLY A 197 -16.24 -6.11 -19.11
CA GLY A 197 -17.69 -6.14 -18.96
C GLY A 197 -18.19 -6.67 -17.62
N LEU A 198 -17.34 -6.70 -16.58
CA LEU A 198 -17.65 -7.20 -15.25
C LEU A 198 -18.00 -6.05 -14.28
N PRO A 199 -18.89 -6.22 -13.32
CA PRO A 199 -19.27 -5.15 -12.39
C PRO A 199 -18.21 -4.88 -11.33
N LYS A 200 -18.16 -3.63 -10.84
CA LYS A 200 -17.53 -3.27 -9.56
C LYS A 200 -18.40 -3.81 -8.42
N ILE A 201 -17.79 -4.31 -7.35
CA ILE A 201 -18.49 -4.92 -6.21
C ILE A 201 -18.39 -4.06 -4.95
N VAL A 202 -17.19 -3.56 -4.62
CA VAL A 202 -16.97 -2.80 -3.38
C VAL A 202 -16.94 -1.29 -3.64
N ALA A 203 -17.40 -0.51 -2.66
CA ALA A 203 -17.19 0.92 -2.63
C ALA A 203 -15.76 1.21 -2.17
N LEU A 204 -15.04 2.09 -2.87
CA LEU A 204 -13.71 2.50 -2.47
C LEU A 204 -13.75 3.75 -1.60
N PRO A 205 -12.93 3.84 -0.54
CA PRO A 205 -12.73 5.08 0.18
C PRO A 205 -12.07 6.12 -0.75
N LYS A 206 -12.41 7.40 -0.57
CA LYS A 206 -11.87 8.50 -1.38
C LYS A 206 -10.48 8.91 -0.89
N ILE A 207 -9.53 8.00 -0.95
CA ILE A 207 -8.13 8.20 -0.60
C ILE A 207 -7.22 7.61 -1.68
N GLY A 208 -5.95 8.02 -1.72
CA GLY A 208 -4.95 7.47 -2.61
C GLY A 208 -4.80 8.25 -3.92
N TYR A 209 -3.85 7.80 -4.73
CA TYR A 209 -3.42 8.51 -5.95
C TYR A 209 -4.54 8.71 -6.96
N TRP A 210 -5.49 7.78 -7.06
CA TRP A 210 -6.62 7.88 -7.99
C TRP A 210 -7.53 9.08 -7.72
N THR A 211 -7.45 9.71 -6.54
CA THR A 211 -8.22 10.91 -6.19
C THR A 211 -7.55 12.20 -6.63
N LEU A 212 -6.24 12.17 -6.96
CA LEU A 212 -5.49 13.34 -7.37
C LEU A 212 -6.03 13.93 -8.69
N PRO A 213 -6.03 15.26 -8.85
CA PRO A 213 -6.64 15.92 -10.01
C PRO A 213 -6.05 15.49 -11.36
N ASP A 214 -4.75 15.21 -11.41
CA ASP A 214 -3.99 14.83 -12.60
C ASP A 214 -3.88 13.31 -12.80
N TRP A 215 -4.55 12.51 -11.98
CA TRP A 215 -4.56 11.06 -12.14
C TRP A 215 -5.40 10.64 -13.35
N ASP A 216 -4.89 9.70 -14.14
CA ASP A 216 -5.67 9.10 -15.23
C ASP A 216 -6.82 8.25 -14.67
N ARG A 217 -8.03 8.80 -14.76
CA ARG A 217 -9.29 8.16 -14.36
C ARG A 217 -10.10 7.68 -15.54
N SER A 218 -9.47 7.56 -16.73
CA SER A 218 -10.15 7.01 -17.89
C SER A 218 -10.74 5.63 -17.56
N GLU A 219 -12.00 5.45 -17.89
CA GLU A 219 -12.72 4.18 -17.77
C GLU A 219 -13.00 3.63 -19.18
N PRO A 220 -13.12 2.28 -19.33
CA PRO A 220 -13.41 1.65 -20.60
C PRO A 220 -14.81 1.94 -21.10
#